data_4ff96d056ef6fdb5aaaad27bf0688abf
#
_entry.id   4ff96d056ef6fdb5aaaad27bf0688abf
#
_cell.length_a   1.000
_cell.length_b   1.000
_cell.length_c   1.000
_cell.angle_alpha   90.00
_cell.angle_beta   90.00
_cell.angle_gamma   90.00
#
_symmetry.space_group_name_H-M   'P 1'
#
loop_
_entity.id
_entity.type
_entity.pdbx_description
1 polymer ?
#
loop_
_entity_poly.entity_id
_entity_poly.type
_entity_poly.pdbx_seq_one_letter_code
_entity_poly.pdbx_strand_id
1 'polypeptide(L)'
;MLFRIESEHITGAIILRCKGALVHGEPSTMLLHAGEKHGAQRLIVDLTGVDSIDASGLGALVGLVRWARRAGVRVRLLNPSKYVRELLRLTRLERVFEIVTADQEAMLKPASAASAA
;
A
#
# COMPACT_ATOMS: atom_id res chain seq x y z
N MET A 1 -3.92 -6.52 18.62
CA MET A 1 -2.83 -5.66 18.13
C MET A 1 -3.43 -4.51 17.32
N LEU A 2 -3.03 -3.31 17.63
CA LEU A 2 -3.58 -2.15 16.95
C LEU A 2 -2.99 -2.01 15.55
N PHE A 3 -3.85 -1.74 14.60
CA PHE A 3 -3.43 -1.39 13.25
C PHE A 3 -3.14 0.11 13.19
N ARG A 4 -2.03 0.48 12.58
CA ARG A 4 -1.60 1.88 12.49
C ARG A 4 -1.22 2.22 11.07
N ILE A 5 -1.56 3.44 10.64
CA ILE A 5 -1.15 3.98 9.35
C ILE A 5 -0.49 5.34 9.60
N GLU A 6 0.69 5.53 9.06
CA GLU A 6 1.37 6.81 9.06
C GLU A 6 1.56 7.24 7.61
N SER A 7 1.22 8.49 7.31
CA SER A 7 1.34 9.04 5.96
C SER A 7 2.64 9.81 5.84
N GLU A 8 3.32 9.62 4.74
CA GLU A 8 4.52 10.37 4.41
C GLU A 8 4.37 10.94 3.00
N HIS A 9 4.49 12.24 2.87
CA HIS A 9 4.37 12.93 1.60
C HIS A 9 5.75 13.04 0.96
N ILE A 10 5.84 12.58 -0.29
CA ILE A 10 7.04 12.79 -1.11
C ILE A 10 6.58 13.43 -2.42
N THR A 11 7.52 13.89 -3.23
CA THR A 11 7.19 14.60 -4.46
C THR A 11 6.32 13.72 -5.38
N GLY A 12 5.06 14.14 -5.57
CA GLY A 12 4.11 13.47 -6.46
C GLY A 12 3.57 12.15 -5.93
N ALA A 13 3.84 11.81 -4.68
CA ALA A 13 3.39 10.55 -4.13
C ALA A 13 3.11 10.64 -2.63
N ILE A 14 2.35 9.70 -2.14
CA ILE A 14 2.09 9.54 -0.71
C ILE A 14 2.40 8.10 -0.35
N ILE A 15 3.14 7.92 0.74
CA ILE A 15 3.43 6.60 1.28
C ILE A 15 2.55 6.40 2.50
N LEU A 16 1.76 5.33 2.50
CA LEU A 16 0.99 4.91 3.66
C LEU A 16 1.74 3.76 4.33
N ARG A 17 2.37 4.03 5.45
CA ARG A 17 3.10 3.01 6.19
C ARG A 17 2.16 2.32 7.16
N CYS A 18 1.86 1.06 6.89
CA CYS A 18 0.92 0.27 7.66
C CYS A 18 1.65 -0.66 8.61
N LYS A 19 1.14 -0.79 9.83
CA LYS A 19 1.70 -1.69 10.84
C LYS A 19 0.57 -2.41 11.57
N GLY A 20 0.79 -3.69 11.86
CA GLY A 20 -0.15 -4.50 12.62
C GLY A 20 -0.98 -5.43 11.76
N ALA A 21 -2.19 -5.71 12.22
CA ALA A 21 -3.09 -6.65 11.55
C ALA A 21 -4.08 -5.91 10.65
N LEU A 22 -3.99 -6.13 9.36
CA LEU A 22 -4.93 -5.55 8.39
C LEU A 22 -6.09 -6.53 8.22
N VAL A 23 -7.07 -6.40 9.10
CA VAL A 23 -8.18 -7.35 9.22
C VAL A 23 -9.52 -6.64 9.22
N HIS A 24 -10.60 -7.44 9.31
CA HIS A 24 -11.97 -6.95 9.32
C HIS A 24 -12.18 -5.84 10.35
N GLY A 25 -13.05 -4.90 10.02
CA GLY A 25 -13.44 -3.81 10.90
C GLY A 25 -12.64 -2.55 10.64
N GLU A 26 -12.24 -1.89 11.70
CA GLU A 26 -11.56 -0.60 11.63
C GLU A 26 -10.30 -0.60 10.76
N PRO A 27 -9.41 -1.60 10.82
CA PRO A 27 -8.22 -1.59 9.98
C PRO A 27 -8.52 -1.48 8.49
N SER A 28 -9.47 -2.25 7.99
CA SER A 28 -9.85 -2.21 6.57
C SER A 28 -10.43 -0.86 6.19
N THR A 29 -11.29 -0.31 7.05
CA THR A 29 -11.90 1.00 6.83
C THR A 29 -10.87 2.11 6.86
N MET A 30 -9.94 2.05 7.79
CA MET A 30 -8.85 3.03 7.90
C MET A 30 -8.01 3.07 6.65
N LEU A 31 -7.66 1.91 6.10
CA LEU A 31 -6.84 1.85 4.91
C LEU A 31 -7.52 2.50 3.71
N LEU A 32 -8.78 2.14 3.46
CA LEU A 32 -9.54 2.72 2.35
C LEU A 32 -9.65 4.23 2.50
N HIS A 33 -10.03 4.67 3.69
CA HIS A 33 -10.20 6.10 3.95
C HIS A 33 -8.90 6.87 3.80
N ALA A 34 -7.80 6.33 4.33
CA ALA A 34 -6.50 7.00 4.23
C ALA A 34 -6.06 7.12 2.78
N GLY A 35 -6.29 6.09 1.98
CA GLY A 35 -5.93 6.12 0.56
C GLY A 35 -6.74 7.15 -0.21
N GLU A 36 -8.05 7.20 0.03
CA GLU A 36 -8.96 8.09 -0.70
C GLU A 36 -8.82 9.55 -0.30
N LYS A 37 -8.33 9.80 0.89
CA LYS A 37 -8.25 11.15 1.46
C LYS A 37 -7.24 12.04 0.72
N HIS A 38 -6.19 11.44 0.20
CA HIS A 38 -5.09 12.19 -0.39
C HIS A 38 -5.23 12.30 -1.90
N GLY A 39 -4.94 13.47 -2.44
CA GLY A 39 -5.04 13.74 -3.87
C GLY A 39 -3.75 13.49 -4.63
N ALA A 40 -2.94 12.54 -4.22
CA ALA A 40 -1.68 12.24 -4.87
C ALA A 40 -1.89 11.50 -6.19
N GLN A 41 -0.95 11.66 -7.13
CA GLN A 41 -0.97 10.91 -8.37
C GLN A 41 -0.48 9.48 -8.19
N ARG A 42 0.34 9.24 -7.16
CA ARG A 42 0.87 7.92 -6.83
C ARG A 42 0.67 7.65 -5.36
N LEU A 43 0.29 6.43 -5.06
CA LEU A 43 0.06 5.98 -3.70
C LEU A 43 0.88 4.71 -3.47
N ILE A 44 1.72 4.73 -2.47
CA ILE A 44 2.53 3.58 -2.09
C ILE A 44 2.03 3.09 -0.75
N VAL A 45 1.56 1.85 -0.71
CA VAL A 45 1.10 1.23 0.52
C VAL A 45 2.23 0.34 1.03
N ASP A 46 2.86 0.78 2.10
CA ASP A 46 3.98 0.06 2.70
C ASP A 46 3.42 -0.99 3.66
N LEU A 47 3.58 -2.24 3.31
CA LEU A 47 3.09 -3.37 4.08
C LEU A 47 4.18 -4.06 4.89
N THR A 48 5.36 -3.47 4.97
CA THR A 48 6.49 -4.06 5.71
C THR A 48 6.10 -4.44 7.14
N GLY A 49 5.34 -3.60 7.81
CA GLY A 49 4.94 -3.83 9.19
C GLY A 49 3.62 -4.60 9.36
N VAL A 50 3.02 -5.07 8.28
CA VAL A 50 1.76 -5.83 8.35
C VAL A 50 2.09 -7.31 8.53
N ASP A 51 1.72 -7.84 9.67
CA ASP A 51 2.06 -9.23 10.05
C ASP A 51 0.92 -10.22 9.76
N SER A 52 -0.29 -9.74 9.59
CA SER A 52 -1.43 -10.59 9.25
C SER A 52 -2.46 -9.83 8.44
N ILE A 53 -3.21 -10.57 7.64
CA ILE A 53 -4.25 -10.03 6.79
C ILE A 53 -5.32 -11.09 6.61
N ASP A 54 -6.58 -10.69 6.60
CA ASP A 54 -7.70 -11.59 6.31
C ASP A 54 -8.39 -11.20 5.00
N ALA A 55 -9.49 -11.85 4.68
CA ALA A 55 -10.24 -11.58 3.46
C ALA A 55 -10.72 -10.13 3.39
N SER A 56 -11.09 -9.54 4.53
CA SER A 56 -11.53 -8.16 4.59
C SER A 56 -10.38 -7.20 4.30
N GLY A 57 -9.19 -7.51 4.82
CA GLY A 57 -8.00 -6.72 4.53
C GLY A 57 -7.61 -6.79 3.07
N LEU A 58 -7.66 -7.98 2.47
CA LEU A 58 -7.44 -8.14 1.03
C LEU A 58 -8.46 -7.34 0.24
N GLY A 59 -9.74 -7.41 0.67
CA GLY A 59 -10.81 -6.65 0.03
C GLY A 59 -10.57 -5.14 0.10
N ALA A 60 -10.02 -4.66 1.20
CA ALA A 60 -9.68 -3.24 1.34
C ALA A 60 -8.59 -2.83 0.35
N LEU A 61 -7.57 -3.67 0.19
CA LEU A 61 -6.52 -3.41 -0.80
C LEU A 61 -7.07 -3.38 -2.22
N VAL A 62 -7.94 -4.34 -2.55
CA VAL A 62 -8.59 -4.38 -3.88
C VAL A 62 -9.46 -3.14 -4.07
N GLY A 63 -10.22 -2.76 -3.05
CA GLY A 63 -11.07 -1.57 -3.11
C GLY A 63 -10.25 -0.30 -3.36
N LEU A 64 -9.09 -0.22 -2.73
CA LEU A 64 -8.18 0.90 -2.92
C LEU A 64 -7.68 0.99 -4.35
N VAL A 65 -7.31 -0.15 -4.94
CA VAL A 65 -6.85 -0.17 -6.34
C VAL A 65 -7.99 0.21 -7.29
N ARG A 66 -9.21 -0.26 -7.02
CA ARG A 66 -10.37 0.10 -7.85
C ARG A 66 -10.65 1.59 -7.80
N TRP A 67 -10.63 2.17 -6.60
CA TRP A 67 -10.79 3.60 -6.44
C TRP A 67 -9.70 4.35 -7.20
N ALA A 68 -8.46 3.91 -7.05
CA ALA A 68 -7.31 4.56 -7.67
C ALA A 68 -7.41 4.58 -9.19
N ARG A 69 -7.85 3.48 -9.78
CA ARG A 69 -8.05 3.41 -11.24
C ARG A 69 -9.05 4.44 -11.73
N ARG A 70 -10.13 4.63 -10.99
CA ARG A 70 -11.13 5.62 -11.33
C ARG A 70 -10.64 7.05 -11.14
N ALA A 71 -9.77 7.23 -10.14
CA ALA A 71 -9.24 8.54 -9.79
C ALA A 71 -7.96 8.91 -10.56
N GLY A 72 -7.44 7.99 -11.37
CA GLY A 72 -6.19 8.24 -12.09
C GLY A 72 -4.96 8.15 -11.20
N VAL A 73 -5.06 7.43 -10.08
CA VAL A 73 -3.97 7.27 -9.12
C VAL A 73 -3.31 5.92 -9.33
N ARG A 74 -1.98 5.91 -9.26
CA ARG A 74 -1.20 4.68 -9.36
C ARG A 74 -0.92 4.14 -7.96
N VAL A 75 -1.26 2.87 -7.72
CA VAL A 75 -1.05 2.23 -6.41
C VAL A 75 0.03 1.16 -6.53
N ARG A 76 0.97 1.19 -5.59
CA ARG A 76 1.98 0.14 -5.45
C ARG A 76 1.95 -0.37 -4.03
N LEU A 77 2.14 -1.69 -3.89
CA LEU A 77 2.30 -2.32 -2.59
C LEU A 77 3.79 -2.50 -2.35
N LEU A 78 4.27 -1.91 -1.27
CA LEU A 78 5.69 -1.97 -0.93
C LEU A 78 5.92 -3.07 0.09
N ASN A 79 6.81 -3.99 -0.28
CA ASN A 79 7.42 -4.96 0.62
C ASN A 79 6.44 -5.75 1.49
N PRO A 80 5.40 -6.38 0.89
CA PRO A 80 4.53 -7.26 1.67
C PRO A 80 5.35 -8.42 2.24
N SER A 81 4.98 -8.88 3.43
CA SER A 81 5.64 -10.02 4.05
C SER A 81 5.49 -11.26 3.17
N LYS A 82 6.33 -12.26 3.42
CA LYS A 82 6.23 -13.53 2.69
C LYS A 82 4.83 -14.12 2.81
N TYR A 83 4.25 -14.05 4.00
CA TYR A 83 2.89 -14.54 4.25
C TYR A 83 1.86 -13.79 3.39
N VAL A 84 1.92 -12.46 3.38
CA VAL A 84 0.98 -11.65 2.59
C VAL A 84 1.17 -11.90 1.10
N ARG A 85 2.43 -12.01 0.63
CA ARG A 85 2.71 -12.30 -0.77
C ARG A 85 2.14 -13.65 -1.19
N GLU A 86 2.25 -14.66 -0.33
CA GLU A 86 1.70 -15.98 -0.60
C GLU A 86 0.18 -15.93 -0.73
N LEU A 87 -0.49 -15.17 0.15
CA LEU A 87 -1.93 -14.98 0.05
C LEU A 87 -2.32 -14.29 -1.25
N LEU A 88 -1.57 -13.28 -1.67
CA LEU A 88 -1.84 -12.60 -2.93
C LEU A 88 -1.67 -13.54 -4.11
N ARG A 89 -0.67 -14.41 -4.05
CA ARG A 89 -0.42 -15.40 -5.09
C ARG A 89 -1.54 -16.46 -5.15
N LEU A 90 -1.92 -16.99 -4.00
CA LEU A 90 -2.96 -18.02 -3.92
C LEU A 90 -4.33 -17.52 -4.36
N THR A 91 -4.61 -16.26 -4.12
CA THR A 91 -5.87 -15.64 -4.53
C THR A 91 -5.80 -15.03 -5.93
N ARG A 92 -4.65 -15.14 -6.59
CA ARG A 92 -4.36 -14.55 -7.89
C ARG A 92 -4.48 -13.02 -7.92
N LEU A 93 -4.42 -12.39 -6.76
CA LEU A 93 -4.48 -10.94 -6.65
C LEU A 93 -3.15 -10.28 -6.98
N GLU A 94 -2.07 -11.04 -7.06
CA GLU A 94 -0.78 -10.48 -7.45
C GLU A 94 -0.80 -9.81 -8.82
N ARG A 95 -1.75 -10.20 -9.68
CA ARG A 95 -1.92 -9.58 -11.00
C ARG A 95 -2.59 -8.23 -10.93
N VAL A 96 -3.32 -7.99 -9.84
CA VAL A 96 -4.06 -6.74 -9.64
C VAL A 96 -3.13 -5.67 -9.08
N PHE A 97 -2.13 -6.07 -8.33
CA PHE A 97 -1.24 -5.16 -7.62
C PHE A 97 0.13 -5.07 -8.28
N GLU A 98 0.67 -3.88 -8.29
CA GLU A 98 2.07 -3.65 -8.61
C GLU A 98 2.83 -3.76 -7.28
N ILE A 99 3.65 -4.80 -7.16
CA ILE A 99 4.38 -5.09 -5.93
C ILE A 99 5.84 -4.73 -6.10
N VAL A 100 6.39 -3.98 -5.13
CA VAL A 100 7.80 -3.61 -5.14
C VAL A 100 8.46 -4.07 -3.85
N THR A 101 9.73 -4.40 -3.96
CA THR A 101 10.53 -4.83 -2.80
C THR A 101 11.20 -3.64 -2.14
N ALA A 102 11.78 -3.86 -0.96
CA ALA A 102 12.52 -2.83 -0.27
C ALA A 102 13.69 -2.28 -1.10
N ASP A 103 14.35 -3.15 -1.86
CA ASP A 103 15.44 -2.72 -2.73
C ASP A 103 14.93 -1.82 -3.85
N GLN A 104 13.78 -2.15 -4.39
CA GLN A 104 13.13 -1.34 -5.42
C GLN A 104 12.60 -0.03 -4.87
N GLU A 105 12.29 0.02 -3.58
CA GLU A 105 11.86 1.27 -2.94
C GLU A 105 12.90 2.37 -3.11
N ALA A 106 14.16 2.04 -3.00
CA ALA A 106 15.23 3.01 -3.16
C ALA A 106 15.19 3.66 -4.55
N MET A 107 14.71 2.91 -5.53
CA MET A 107 14.55 3.41 -6.90
C MET A 107 13.28 4.23 -7.08
N LEU A 108 12.32 4.09 -6.18
CA LEU A 108 11.08 4.86 -6.21
C LEU A 108 11.22 6.21 -5.52
N LYS A 109 12.18 6.34 -4.63
CA LYS A 109 12.49 7.63 -4.04
C LYS A 109 12.89 8.55 -5.17
N PRO A 110 12.35 9.78 -5.17
CA PRO A 110 12.56 10.63 -6.34
C PRO A 110 14.03 10.70 -6.66
N ALA A 111 14.37 10.36 -7.88
CA ALA A 111 15.69 10.63 -8.39
C ALA A 111 16.01 12.09 -8.18
N SER A 112 14.97 12.92 -8.16
CA SER A 112 15.08 14.31 -7.80
C SER A 112 15.66 14.52 -6.40
N ALA A 113 15.33 13.65 -5.45
CA ALA A 113 15.93 13.74 -4.13
C ALA A 113 17.43 13.41 -4.21
N ALA A 114 17.78 12.47 -5.05
CA ALA A 114 19.18 12.13 -5.26
C ALA A 114 19.88 13.17 -6.13
N SER A 115 19.19 13.68 -7.13
CA SER A 115 19.77 14.64 -8.06
C SER A 115 19.83 16.05 -7.48
N ALA A 116 19.02 16.32 -6.48
CA ALA A 116 19.09 17.58 -5.77
C ALA A 116 20.35 17.67 -4.91
N ALA A 117 21.02 16.57 -4.78
CA ALA A 117 22.27 16.54 -4.04
C ALA A 117 23.38 17.22 -4.86
#